data_9e78d1c04794b0c3d0c33c0f736722d1
#
_entry.id   9e78d1c04794b0c3d0c33c0f736722d1
#
_cell.length_a   1.000
_cell.length_b   1.000
_cell.length_c   1.000
_cell.angle_alpha   90.00
_cell.angle_beta   90.00
_cell.angle_gamma   90.00
#
_symmetry.space_group_name_H-M   'P 1'
#
loop_
_entity.id
_entity.type
_entity.pdbx_description
1 polymer ?
#
loop_
_entity_poly.entity_id
_entity_poly.type
_entity_poly.pdbx_seq_one_letter_code
_entity_poly.pdbx_strand_id
1 'polypeptide(L)'
;MITTTRFARFFNRGFTFRSALAGMVVAAVSMTATVEAHAAPAAETEARYIVTFNATTRNVDGAQLVRTKGGRVERSFTHAVNGAVVALTPSEVAALRASGAIKSIEIDGVVRAVDTQSNATWGLDRIDQSGLPLNGTYTYADSGAGVTAYIIDTGIRATHTQFAGRVATGFSSIADANGTNDCNGHGTHVAGTVAGSTYGVAKSATLVPVRVLDCTGSGTWSGVIAGLDWVVANHVSGPAVANLSLGGGVSTTVDAAVQNVINDGVVVSIAAGNSSADACNTSPARVPGAITVGATSSTDAQASYSNFGACLDIYAPGSSITSSYNTSDTATAVLSGTSMATPHVTGVAAVLLSRYPNLTVAEATSAIVSNSVSGVVTAIGAGSPNRMLYSPPAGFVIGGTTPSPTTTAAPTTTAAPTTTAAPTTTAAPTTTVAPTTTTTVPSTTTTTVPRTTTTTVPRTTTTTVPRSTTTTLPRTVPEAPRSVIGTPGRRSVALTWTMGADGGSEVRLQLVRIYVNGRIQGARYVWESSTSTLISNLKTGTSYSFTVMALNQRGWSPESAPSNPVTVL
;
A
#
# COMPACT_ATOMS: atom_id res chain seq x y z
N MET A 1 -68.26 -1.87 6.45
CA MET A 1 -68.79 -3.26 6.32
C MET A 1 -67.68 -4.12 6.89
N ILE A 2 -67.76 -4.52 8.20
CA ILE A 2 -68.43 -5.75 8.65
C ILE A 2 -67.65 -6.95 8.10
N THR A 3 -66.95 -7.85 8.86
CA THR A 3 -67.26 -8.56 10.10
C THR A 3 -66.01 -9.34 10.53
N THR A 4 -65.45 -9.26 11.69
CA THR A 4 -65.54 -10.08 12.94
C THR A 4 -65.76 -11.60 12.80
N THR A 5 -64.95 -12.41 13.49
CA THR A 5 -65.30 -13.42 14.54
C THR A 5 -64.10 -14.34 14.78
N ARG A 6 -63.47 -14.46 15.93
CA ARG A 6 -63.74 -14.96 17.29
C ARG A 6 -63.68 -16.47 17.45
N PHE A 7 -63.13 -16.86 18.65
CA PHE A 7 -63.33 -18.05 19.53
C PHE A 7 -62.33 -19.22 19.32
N ALA A 8 -61.90 -19.96 20.37
CA ALA A 8 -61.89 -19.87 21.86
C ALA A 8 -60.97 -20.97 22.43
N ARG A 9 -60.46 -20.68 23.60
CA ARG A 9 -60.11 -21.45 24.79
C ARG A 9 -60.53 -22.94 24.85
N PHE A 10 -59.71 -23.79 25.56
CA PHE A 10 -60.10 -24.62 26.72
C PHE A 10 -58.87 -25.25 27.40
N PHE A 11 -58.56 -24.92 28.68
CA PHE A 11 -58.63 -25.62 29.96
C PHE A 11 -57.80 -26.91 30.09
N ASN A 12 -56.73 -26.91 30.94
CA ASN A 12 -56.63 -27.09 32.41
C ASN A 12 -56.79 -28.57 32.89
N ARG A 13 -55.78 -29.14 33.52
CA ARG A 13 -55.83 -29.83 34.80
C ARG A 13 -54.47 -30.39 35.21
N GLY A 14 -54.05 -30.00 36.37
CA GLY A 14 -52.95 -30.50 37.14
C GLY A 14 -53.27 -31.78 37.89
N PHE A 15 -52.22 -32.42 38.35
CA PHE A 15 -52.24 -33.34 39.47
C PHE A 15 -50.91 -33.31 40.21
N THR A 16 -51.00 -32.94 41.47
CA THR A 16 -49.98 -33.05 42.50
C THR A 16 -50.02 -34.45 43.14
N PHE A 17 -48.85 -35.05 43.34
CA PHE A 17 -48.71 -36.05 44.41
C PHE A 17 -47.36 -35.93 45.15
N ARG A 18 -47.42 -35.76 46.47
CA ARG A 18 -46.31 -35.82 47.39
C ARG A 18 -46.19 -37.28 47.92
N SER A 19 -44.95 -37.71 48.19
CA SER A 19 -44.51 -38.53 49.37
C SER A 19 -43.15 -39.13 49.03
N ALA A 20 -42.06 -38.78 49.61
CA ALA A 20 -41.49 -39.06 50.95
C ALA A 20 -40.64 -40.35 51.01
N LEU A 21 -39.38 -40.13 51.33
CA LEU A 21 -38.41 -40.92 52.13
C LEU A 21 -37.92 -42.32 51.64
N ALA A 22 -36.63 -42.44 51.36
CA ALA A 22 -35.66 -43.15 52.22
C ALA A 22 -34.31 -43.26 51.48
N GLY A 23 -33.23 -43.05 52.23
CA GLY A 23 -31.87 -42.97 51.69
C GLY A 23 -31.24 -44.34 51.42
N MET A 24 -30.29 -44.32 50.53
CA MET A 24 -29.15 -45.24 50.53
C MET A 24 -27.98 -44.54 49.83
N VAL A 25 -26.90 -44.33 50.57
CA VAL A 25 -25.62 -43.80 50.02
C VAL A 25 -24.94 -44.94 49.28
N VAL A 26 -24.80 -44.84 48.00
CA VAL A 26 -23.87 -45.63 47.20
C VAL A 26 -22.95 -44.66 46.47
N ALA A 27 -21.70 -44.63 46.89
CA ALA A 27 -20.64 -43.88 46.19
C ALA A 27 -20.34 -44.59 44.89
N ALA A 28 -20.86 -44.02 43.79
CA ALA A 28 -20.44 -44.38 42.44
C ALA A 28 -19.36 -43.40 42.02
N VAL A 29 -18.12 -43.87 41.92
CA VAL A 29 -17.02 -43.17 41.28
C VAL A 29 -17.31 -43.13 39.78
N SER A 30 -17.87 -42.04 39.32
CA SER A 30 -18.03 -41.77 37.88
C SER A 30 -16.68 -41.31 37.31
N MET A 31 -15.94 -42.21 36.68
CA MET A 31 -14.90 -41.85 35.74
C MET A 31 -15.57 -41.16 34.52
N THR A 32 -15.59 -39.84 34.50
CA THR A 32 -15.88 -39.07 33.28
C THR A 32 -14.64 -39.13 32.39
N ALA A 33 -14.65 -40.03 31.40
CA ALA A 33 -13.74 -39.95 30.28
C ALA A 33 -14.12 -38.66 29.50
N THR A 34 -13.30 -37.64 29.61
CA THR A 34 -13.37 -36.48 28.72
C THR A 34 -12.93 -36.95 27.33
N VAL A 35 -13.90 -37.23 26.48
CA VAL A 35 -13.66 -37.33 25.02
C VAL A 35 -13.33 -35.91 24.58
N GLU A 36 -12.05 -35.63 24.38
CA GLU A 36 -11.62 -34.44 23.61
C GLU A 36 -12.19 -34.58 22.20
N ALA A 37 -13.26 -33.86 21.93
CA ALA A 37 -13.73 -33.68 20.59
C ALA A 37 -12.66 -32.90 19.81
N HIS A 38 -11.81 -33.59 19.08
CA HIS A 38 -10.97 -32.97 18.07
C HIS A 38 -11.89 -32.25 17.08
N ALA A 39 -11.84 -30.92 17.08
CA ALA A 39 -12.52 -30.13 16.06
C ALA A 39 -12.03 -30.62 14.70
N ALA A 40 -12.95 -31.05 13.83
CA ALA A 40 -12.62 -31.43 12.47
C ALA A 40 -11.86 -30.25 11.81
N PRO A 41 -10.75 -30.50 11.11
CA PRO A 41 -10.02 -29.46 10.42
C PRO A 41 -10.98 -28.74 9.47
N ALA A 42 -10.93 -27.40 9.44
CA ALA A 42 -11.74 -26.60 8.54
C ALA A 42 -11.51 -27.10 7.10
N ALA A 43 -12.61 -27.32 6.34
CA ALA A 43 -12.51 -27.77 4.98
C ALA A 43 -11.65 -26.79 4.18
N GLU A 44 -10.57 -27.27 3.59
CA GLU A 44 -9.70 -26.47 2.72
C GLU A 44 -10.49 -26.10 1.46
N THR A 45 -10.38 -24.85 1.03
CA THR A 45 -11.03 -24.37 -0.18
C THR A 45 -10.21 -24.79 -1.41
N GLU A 46 -10.86 -25.45 -2.39
CA GLU A 46 -10.27 -25.75 -3.69
C GLU A 46 -10.03 -24.47 -4.49
N ALA A 47 -8.86 -24.39 -5.13
CA ALA A 47 -8.56 -23.40 -6.17
C ALA A 47 -8.17 -24.08 -7.49
N ARG A 48 -8.27 -23.35 -8.61
CA ARG A 48 -7.89 -23.85 -9.92
C ARG A 48 -6.40 -23.63 -10.16
N TYR A 49 -5.72 -24.67 -10.65
CA TYR A 49 -4.29 -24.65 -10.97
C TYR A 49 -4.04 -25.20 -12.37
N ILE A 50 -2.98 -24.72 -13.00
CA ILE A 50 -2.35 -25.37 -14.16
C ILE A 50 -1.18 -26.19 -13.63
N VAL A 51 -1.24 -27.51 -13.86
CA VAL A 51 -0.17 -28.44 -13.51
C VAL A 51 0.53 -28.88 -14.79
N THR A 52 1.86 -28.71 -14.85
CA THR A 52 2.67 -29.28 -15.93
C THR A 52 3.44 -30.49 -15.41
N PHE A 53 3.49 -31.54 -16.22
CA PHE A 53 4.15 -32.79 -15.88
C PHE A 53 5.59 -32.83 -16.42
N ASN A 54 6.45 -33.58 -15.76
CA ASN A 54 7.80 -33.82 -16.25
C ASN A 54 7.79 -34.51 -17.62
N ALA A 55 8.83 -34.35 -18.42
CA ALA A 55 8.92 -34.90 -19.76
C ALA A 55 8.82 -36.44 -19.79
N THR A 56 9.19 -37.11 -18.71
CA THR A 56 9.11 -38.58 -18.55
C THR A 56 7.74 -39.07 -18.08
N THR A 57 6.84 -38.15 -17.65
CA THR A 57 5.49 -38.48 -17.18
C THR A 57 4.51 -38.29 -18.32
N ARG A 58 3.87 -39.38 -18.77
CA ARG A 58 2.80 -39.24 -19.79
C ARG A 58 1.64 -38.46 -19.22
N ASN A 59 0.92 -37.69 -20.05
CA ASN A 59 -0.19 -36.86 -19.62
C ASN A 59 -1.28 -37.66 -18.87
N VAL A 60 -1.62 -38.86 -19.37
CA VAL A 60 -2.61 -39.73 -18.73
C VAL A 60 -2.17 -40.18 -17.33
N ASP A 61 -0.89 -40.46 -17.14
CA ASP A 61 -0.32 -40.90 -15.84
C ASP A 61 -0.29 -39.70 -14.85
N GLY A 62 0.09 -38.51 -15.33
CA GLY A 62 0.06 -37.28 -14.57
C GLY A 62 -1.36 -36.90 -14.14
N ALA A 63 -2.34 -36.98 -15.05
CA ALA A 63 -3.74 -36.76 -14.75
C ALA A 63 -4.29 -37.79 -13.74
N GLN A 64 -3.88 -39.05 -13.85
CA GLN A 64 -4.23 -40.10 -12.89
C GLN A 64 -3.60 -39.84 -11.51
N LEU A 65 -2.34 -39.38 -11.47
CA LEU A 65 -1.68 -39.00 -10.24
C LEU A 65 -2.43 -37.87 -9.51
N VAL A 66 -2.87 -36.85 -10.25
CA VAL A 66 -3.70 -35.75 -9.66
C VAL A 66 -4.93 -36.33 -8.97
N ARG A 67 -5.68 -37.21 -9.66
CA ARG A 67 -6.87 -37.84 -9.07
C ARG A 67 -6.55 -38.71 -7.85
N THR A 68 -5.44 -39.43 -7.88
CA THR A 68 -4.98 -40.29 -6.76
C THR A 68 -4.62 -39.45 -5.52
N LYS A 69 -4.21 -38.19 -5.73
CA LYS A 69 -3.89 -37.25 -4.65
C LYS A 69 -5.09 -36.39 -4.19
N GLY A 70 -6.31 -36.71 -4.69
CA GLY A 70 -7.55 -36.05 -4.29
C GLY A 70 -8.03 -34.98 -5.28
N GLY A 71 -7.15 -34.46 -6.13
CA GLY A 71 -7.46 -33.38 -7.03
C GLY A 71 -8.40 -33.76 -8.18
N ARG A 72 -9.13 -32.78 -8.67
CA ARG A 72 -10.09 -32.93 -9.78
C ARG A 72 -9.48 -32.38 -11.07
N VAL A 73 -9.33 -33.24 -12.09
CA VAL A 73 -8.84 -32.84 -13.41
C VAL A 73 -9.99 -32.32 -14.25
N GLU A 74 -9.91 -31.05 -14.68
CA GLU A 74 -10.93 -30.38 -15.49
C GLU A 74 -10.62 -30.45 -17.00
N ARG A 75 -9.34 -30.29 -17.36
CA ARG A 75 -8.88 -30.32 -18.76
C ARG A 75 -7.45 -30.81 -18.84
N SER A 76 -7.11 -31.59 -19.85
CA SER A 76 -5.74 -32.00 -20.15
C SER A 76 -5.21 -31.30 -21.41
N PHE A 77 -3.92 -31.01 -21.42
CA PHE A 77 -3.16 -30.44 -22.54
C PHE A 77 -2.05 -31.41 -22.96
N THR A 78 -2.04 -31.83 -24.21
CA THR A 78 -1.14 -32.86 -24.69
C THR A 78 -0.23 -32.42 -25.84
N HIS A 79 -0.50 -31.27 -26.46
CA HIS A 79 0.22 -30.81 -27.65
C HIS A 79 1.13 -29.60 -27.35
N ALA A 80 0.55 -28.49 -26.89
CA ALA A 80 1.33 -27.29 -26.57
C ALA A 80 2.08 -27.42 -25.24
N VAL A 81 1.45 -28.08 -24.28
CA VAL A 81 1.99 -28.31 -22.93
C VAL A 81 1.58 -29.72 -22.48
N ASN A 82 2.51 -30.43 -21.85
CA ASN A 82 2.19 -31.68 -21.16
C ASN A 82 1.68 -31.34 -19.74
N GLY A 83 0.36 -31.19 -19.58
CA GLY A 83 -0.22 -30.72 -18.34
C GLY A 83 -1.73 -30.83 -18.26
N ALA A 84 -2.31 -30.26 -17.20
CA ALA A 84 -3.75 -30.24 -16.99
C ALA A 84 -4.17 -29.00 -16.16
N VAL A 85 -5.44 -28.55 -16.39
CA VAL A 85 -6.13 -27.70 -15.43
C VAL A 85 -6.79 -28.58 -14.38
N VAL A 86 -6.57 -28.26 -13.12
CA VAL A 86 -7.01 -29.06 -11.98
C VAL A 86 -7.57 -28.17 -10.87
N ALA A 87 -8.55 -28.69 -10.12
CA ALA A 87 -8.97 -28.08 -8.87
C ALA A 87 -8.30 -28.82 -7.72
N LEU A 88 -7.61 -28.10 -6.84
CA LEU A 88 -6.82 -28.63 -5.75
C LEU A 88 -6.99 -27.77 -4.48
N THR A 89 -6.94 -28.45 -3.34
CA THR A 89 -6.70 -27.82 -2.05
C THR A 89 -5.21 -27.55 -1.82
N PRO A 90 -4.81 -26.70 -0.85
CA PRO A 90 -3.42 -26.47 -0.49
C PRO A 90 -2.65 -27.75 -0.11
N SER A 91 -3.30 -28.68 0.59
CA SER A 91 -2.71 -29.96 0.96
C SER A 91 -2.43 -30.87 -0.25
N GLU A 92 -3.34 -30.90 -1.24
CA GLU A 92 -3.17 -31.64 -2.48
C GLU A 92 -2.07 -31.05 -3.36
N VAL A 93 -1.93 -29.72 -3.40
CA VAL A 93 -0.80 -29.04 -4.06
C VAL A 93 0.53 -29.50 -3.44
N ALA A 94 0.62 -29.54 -2.11
CA ALA A 94 1.82 -30.03 -1.42
C ALA A 94 2.12 -31.50 -1.75
N ALA A 95 1.10 -32.37 -1.74
CA ALA A 95 1.22 -33.78 -2.06
C ALA A 95 1.64 -34.04 -3.51
N LEU A 96 1.17 -33.22 -4.45
CA LEU A 96 1.57 -33.31 -5.86
C LEU A 96 3.02 -32.83 -6.06
N ARG A 97 3.44 -31.74 -5.42
CA ARG A 97 4.83 -31.26 -5.48
C ARG A 97 5.82 -32.33 -4.95
N ALA A 98 5.45 -33.03 -3.90
CA ALA A 98 6.27 -34.11 -3.32
C ALA A 98 6.38 -35.37 -4.19
N SER A 99 5.55 -35.54 -5.24
CA SER A 99 5.50 -36.75 -6.07
C SER A 99 6.67 -36.89 -7.04
N GLY A 100 7.45 -35.83 -7.31
CA GLY A 100 8.52 -35.80 -8.29
C GLY A 100 8.08 -35.91 -9.76
N ALA A 101 6.81 -36.08 -10.06
CA ALA A 101 6.24 -36.17 -11.42
C ALA A 101 5.85 -34.81 -12.01
N ILE A 102 5.79 -33.78 -11.17
CA ILE A 102 5.31 -32.46 -11.52
C ILE A 102 6.48 -31.54 -11.86
N LYS A 103 6.38 -30.86 -13.01
CA LYS A 103 7.33 -29.83 -13.43
C LYS A 103 6.99 -28.48 -12.80
N SER A 104 5.72 -28.07 -12.87
CA SER A 104 5.24 -26.82 -12.21
C SER A 104 3.77 -26.97 -11.80
N ILE A 105 3.39 -26.22 -10.77
CA ILE A 105 1.99 -25.96 -10.38
C ILE A 105 1.86 -24.45 -10.19
N GLU A 106 0.96 -23.84 -10.95
CA GLU A 106 0.66 -22.42 -10.91
C GLU A 106 -0.86 -22.20 -10.88
N ILE A 107 -1.28 -21.08 -10.31
CA ILE A 107 -2.71 -20.73 -10.28
C ILE A 107 -3.21 -20.51 -11.72
N ASP A 108 -4.39 -21.05 -12.06
CA ASP A 108 -5.06 -20.78 -13.34
C ASP A 108 -5.58 -19.33 -13.32
N GLY A 109 -4.71 -18.42 -13.73
CA GLY A 109 -4.98 -16.98 -13.74
C GLY A 109 -5.94 -16.56 -14.85
N VAL A 110 -6.70 -15.50 -14.62
CA VAL A 110 -7.54 -14.88 -15.63
C VAL A 110 -6.67 -14.08 -16.60
N VAL A 111 -6.76 -14.41 -17.90
CA VAL A 111 -6.18 -13.61 -18.99
C VAL A 111 -7.23 -12.72 -19.60
N ARG A 112 -6.87 -11.49 -19.98
CA ARG A 112 -7.73 -10.53 -20.65
C ARG A 112 -7.00 -9.96 -21.87
N ALA A 113 -7.76 -9.43 -22.83
CA ALA A 113 -7.19 -8.54 -23.83
C ALA A 113 -6.64 -7.29 -23.13
N VAL A 114 -5.47 -6.86 -23.56
CA VAL A 114 -4.87 -5.61 -23.09
C VAL A 114 -5.14 -4.50 -24.11
N ASP A 115 -5.42 -3.30 -23.62
CA ASP A 115 -5.50 -2.11 -24.44
C ASP A 115 -4.13 -1.44 -24.48
N THR A 116 -3.79 -0.82 -25.62
CA THR A 116 -2.53 -0.10 -25.77
C THR A 116 -2.81 1.30 -26.32
N GLN A 117 -2.43 2.31 -25.56
CA GLN A 117 -2.43 3.69 -25.98
C GLN A 117 -1.10 4.01 -26.66
N SER A 118 -1.13 4.41 -27.93
CA SER A 118 0.04 4.98 -28.61
C SER A 118 0.25 6.44 -28.23
N ASN A 119 1.48 6.94 -28.38
CA ASN A 119 1.87 8.31 -28.02
C ASN A 119 1.53 8.65 -26.56
N ALA A 120 1.74 7.72 -25.68
CA ALA A 120 1.56 7.92 -24.24
C ALA A 120 2.54 8.99 -23.72
N THR A 121 2.10 9.77 -22.73
CA THR A 121 3.02 10.64 -22.01
C THR A 121 4.06 9.80 -21.29
N TRP A 122 5.26 10.33 -21.11
CA TRP A 122 6.37 9.56 -20.56
C TRP A 122 6.07 8.92 -19.18
N GLY A 123 5.21 9.56 -18.37
CA GLY A 123 4.82 9.03 -17.08
C GLY A 123 3.98 7.77 -17.19
N LEU A 124 3.04 7.72 -18.13
CA LEU A 124 2.24 6.52 -18.42
C LEU A 124 3.10 5.41 -19.03
N ASP A 125 3.93 5.76 -20.04
CA ASP A 125 4.86 4.86 -20.70
C ASP A 125 5.85 4.23 -19.71
N ARG A 126 6.33 5.01 -18.70
CA ARG A 126 7.27 4.48 -17.72
C ARG A 126 6.67 3.47 -16.76
N ILE A 127 5.41 3.59 -16.42
CA ILE A 127 4.81 2.74 -15.38
C ILE A 127 4.31 1.39 -15.91
N ASP A 128 4.21 1.15 -17.21
CA ASP A 128 3.81 -0.16 -17.76
C ASP A 128 4.98 -1.02 -18.21
N GLN A 129 6.23 -0.57 -17.98
CA GLN A 129 7.44 -1.28 -18.33
C GLN A 129 8.44 -1.34 -17.17
N SER A 130 9.29 -2.38 -17.16
CA SER A 130 10.24 -2.62 -16.07
C SER A 130 11.51 -1.78 -16.10
N GLY A 131 11.80 -1.10 -17.23
CA GLY A 131 13.03 -0.30 -17.40
C GLY A 131 13.02 0.56 -18.63
N LEU A 132 14.05 1.37 -18.77
CA LEU A 132 14.31 2.21 -19.95
C LEU A 132 14.98 1.39 -21.08
N PRO A 133 14.87 1.84 -22.35
CA PRO A 133 14.23 3.07 -22.83
C PRO A 133 12.72 2.98 -22.89
N LEU A 134 12.05 4.14 -22.87
CA LEU A 134 10.60 4.27 -23.11
C LEU A 134 10.25 3.88 -24.55
N ASN A 135 9.06 3.28 -24.74
CA ASN A 135 8.60 2.78 -26.04
C ASN A 135 7.48 3.60 -26.68
N GLY A 136 7.00 4.65 -26.00
CA GLY A 136 5.95 5.56 -26.48
C GLY A 136 4.54 5.01 -26.33
N THR A 137 4.34 3.91 -25.59
CA THR A 137 3.02 3.29 -25.38
C THR A 137 2.66 3.19 -23.91
N TYR A 138 1.36 3.02 -23.63
CA TYR A 138 0.87 2.62 -22.32
C TYR A 138 -0.10 1.46 -22.49
N THR A 139 0.28 0.31 -21.99
CA THR A 139 -0.47 -0.94 -22.09
C THR A 139 -1.12 -1.28 -20.75
N TYR A 140 -2.42 -1.51 -20.75
CA TYR A 140 -3.18 -1.78 -19.52
C TYR A 140 -4.26 -2.84 -19.76
N ALA A 141 -4.49 -3.69 -18.76
CA ALA A 141 -5.53 -4.72 -18.80
C ALA A 141 -6.86 -4.24 -18.20
N ASP A 142 -6.82 -3.25 -17.35
CA ASP A 142 -7.99 -2.72 -16.63
C ASP A 142 -7.90 -1.18 -16.61
N SER A 143 -9.05 -0.52 -16.62
CA SER A 143 -9.14 0.94 -16.76
C SER A 143 -9.61 1.68 -15.51
N GLY A 144 -9.74 0.99 -14.37
CA GLY A 144 -10.26 1.58 -13.13
C GLY A 144 -11.78 1.68 -13.08
N ALA A 145 -12.51 0.99 -13.98
CA ALA A 145 -13.96 1.01 -13.99
C ALA A 145 -14.56 0.48 -12.67
N GLY A 146 -15.58 1.17 -12.15
CA GLY A 146 -16.23 0.81 -10.89
C GLY A 146 -15.49 1.30 -9.63
N VAL A 147 -14.35 1.98 -9.77
CA VAL A 147 -13.59 2.54 -8.64
C VAL A 147 -13.85 4.04 -8.50
N THR A 148 -14.06 4.50 -7.27
CA THR A 148 -14.18 5.92 -6.93
C THR A 148 -12.83 6.49 -6.53
N ALA A 149 -12.41 7.59 -7.17
CA ALA A 149 -11.17 8.30 -6.87
C ALA A 149 -11.47 9.68 -6.26
N TYR A 150 -11.25 9.83 -4.98
CA TYR A 150 -11.36 11.09 -4.26
C TYR A 150 -10.10 11.94 -4.49
N ILE A 151 -10.27 13.14 -5.03
CA ILE A 151 -9.18 14.09 -5.29
C ILE A 151 -9.24 15.21 -4.26
N ILE A 152 -8.42 15.10 -3.22
CA ILE A 152 -8.36 16.05 -2.10
C ILE A 152 -7.34 17.14 -2.48
N ASP A 153 -7.83 18.25 -3.06
CA ASP A 153 -7.00 19.23 -3.75
C ASP A 153 -7.71 20.59 -3.93
N THR A 154 -7.40 21.34 -5.01
CA THR A 154 -7.99 22.65 -5.37
C THR A 154 -9.35 22.57 -6.07
N GLY A 155 -9.90 21.36 -6.24
CA GLY A 155 -11.12 21.08 -7.01
C GLY A 155 -10.83 20.42 -8.35
N ILE A 156 -11.86 20.24 -9.18
CA ILE A 156 -11.76 19.70 -10.54
C ILE A 156 -12.60 20.54 -11.51
N ARG A 157 -12.04 20.87 -12.69
CA ARG A 157 -12.83 21.38 -13.81
C ARG A 157 -13.63 20.24 -14.43
N ALA A 158 -14.86 20.01 -13.94
CA ALA A 158 -15.67 18.86 -14.30
C ALA A 158 -16.07 18.79 -15.78
N THR A 159 -16.11 19.93 -16.47
CA THR A 159 -16.42 20.05 -17.91
C THR A 159 -15.27 19.68 -18.83
N HIS A 160 -14.06 19.45 -18.29
CA HIS A 160 -12.89 19.12 -19.09
C HIS A 160 -13.10 17.82 -19.88
N THR A 161 -12.81 17.82 -21.18
CA THR A 161 -13.06 16.71 -22.12
C THR A 161 -12.40 15.40 -21.72
N GLN A 162 -11.30 15.46 -20.99
CA GLN A 162 -10.60 14.28 -20.46
C GLN A 162 -11.43 13.47 -19.44
N PHE A 163 -12.44 14.07 -18.85
CA PHE A 163 -13.24 13.40 -17.81
C PHE A 163 -14.55 12.81 -18.34
N ALA A 164 -15.06 13.29 -19.48
CA ALA A 164 -16.22 12.73 -20.19
C ALA A 164 -17.43 12.39 -19.26
N GLY A 165 -17.78 13.30 -18.37
CA GLY A 165 -18.91 13.14 -17.42
C GLY A 165 -18.64 12.20 -16.22
N ARG A 166 -17.41 11.76 -16.00
CA ARG A 166 -17.02 10.88 -14.89
C ARG A 166 -16.67 11.63 -13.59
N VAL A 167 -16.95 12.92 -13.50
CA VAL A 167 -16.80 13.71 -12.27
C VAL A 167 -18.15 13.74 -11.54
N ALA A 168 -18.20 13.11 -10.38
CA ALA A 168 -19.37 13.07 -9.52
C ALA A 168 -19.44 14.29 -8.60
N THR A 169 -20.57 14.41 -7.87
CA THR A 169 -20.72 15.43 -6.83
C THR A 169 -19.69 15.22 -5.74
N GLY A 170 -19.06 16.30 -5.30
CA GLY A 170 -18.02 16.29 -4.29
C GLY A 170 -18.29 17.28 -3.16
N PHE A 171 -17.22 17.69 -2.47
CA PHE A 171 -17.25 18.56 -1.29
C PHE A 171 -16.29 19.74 -1.46
N SER A 172 -16.60 20.86 -0.81
CA SER A 172 -15.67 21.98 -0.65
C SER A 172 -15.70 22.48 0.79
N SER A 173 -14.51 22.58 1.40
CA SER A 173 -14.30 23.29 2.66
C SER A 173 -13.98 24.78 2.45
N ILE A 174 -13.85 25.21 1.21
CA ILE A 174 -13.55 26.61 0.86
C ILE A 174 -14.85 27.37 0.65
N ALA A 175 -15.05 28.42 1.44
CA ALA A 175 -16.25 29.24 1.40
C ALA A 175 -16.11 30.32 0.31
N ASP A 176 -16.17 29.93 -0.97
CA ASP A 176 -16.21 30.83 -2.10
C ASP A 176 -17.26 30.38 -3.14
N ALA A 177 -17.45 31.17 -4.21
CA ALA A 177 -18.45 30.91 -5.24
C ALA A 177 -18.07 29.75 -6.19
N ASN A 178 -16.86 29.19 -6.08
CA ASN A 178 -16.39 28.15 -7.00
C ASN A 178 -16.89 26.75 -6.64
N GLY A 179 -17.37 26.53 -5.39
CA GLY A 179 -17.78 25.19 -4.94
C GLY A 179 -16.65 24.17 -5.11
N THR A 180 -16.91 23.10 -5.85
CA THR A 180 -15.91 22.05 -6.16
C THR A 180 -15.11 22.30 -7.44
N ASN A 181 -15.44 23.41 -8.18
CA ASN A 181 -14.71 23.73 -9.40
C ASN A 181 -13.30 24.26 -9.08
N ASP A 182 -12.34 23.85 -9.89
CA ASP A 182 -10.93 24.21 -9.76
C ASP A 182 -10.64 25.59 -10.34
N CYS A 183 -10.23 26.54 -9.51
CA CYS A 183 -9.79 27.88 -9.94
C CYS A 183 -8.27 28.08 -9.90
N ASN A 184 -7.50 27.05 -9.49
CA ASN A 184 -6.04 27.04 -9.46
C ASN A 184 -5.44 26.28 -10.67
N GLY A 185 -5.90 25.05 -10.91
CA GLY A 185 -5.46 24.14 -11.95
C GLY A 185 -4.71 22.91 -11.43
N HIS A 186 -4.22 22.93 -10.20
CA HIS A 186 -3.47 21.81 -9.62
C HIS A 186 -4.34 20.56 -9.48
N GLY A 187 -5.55 20.66 -8.91
CA GLY A 187 -6.46 19.52 -8.73
C GLY A 187 -6.96 18.95 -10.06
N THR A 188 -7.20 19.78 -11.08
CA THR A 188 -7.54 19.31 -12.43
C THR A 188 -6.38 18.55 -13.07
N HIS A 189 -5.14 18.99 -12.87
CA HIS A 189 -3.94 18.30 -13.35
C HIS A 189 -3.77 16.94 -12.67
N VAL A 190 -3.91 16.89 -11.37
CA VAL A 190 -3.87 15.66 -10.58
C VAL A 190 -4.98 14.69 -11.00
N ALA A 191 -6.23 15.16 -11.10
CA ALA A 191 -7.36 14.36 -11.57
C ALA A 191 -7.13 13.79 -12.98
N GLY A 192 -6.53 14.59 -13.88
CA GLY A 192 -6.16 14.17 -15.23
C GLY A 192 -5.16 13.02 -15.23
N THR A 193 -4.17 13.05 -14.35
CA THR A 193 -3.18 11.99 -14.20
C THR A 193 -3.77 10.74 -13.55
N VAL A 194 -4.73 10.86 -12.62
CA VAL A 194 -5.45 9.69 -12.09
C VAL A 194 -6.31 9.05 -13.16
N ALA A 195 -7.20 9.82 -13.83
CA ALA A 195 -8.30 9.25 -14.60
C ALA A 195 -8.66 10.00 -15.91
N GLY A 196 -7.79 10.84 -16.43
CA GLY A 196 -7.99 11.43 -17.76
C GLY A 196 -8.00 10.38 -18.86
N SER A 197 -8.85 10.55 -19.88
CA SER A 197 -8.95 9.59 -20.99
C SER A 197 -7.64 9.43 -21.77
N THR A 198 -6.84 10.49 -21.90
CA THR A 198 -5.52 10.48 -22.55
C THR A 198 -4.38 10.42 -21.53
N TYR A 199 -4.45 11.25 -20.48
CA TYR A 199 -3.35 11.45 -19.54
C TYR A 199 -3.44 10.58 -18.29
N GLY A 200 -4.56 9.90 -18.09
CA GLY A 200 -4.86 9.14 -16.89
C GLY A 200 -4.42 7.68 -16.95
N VAL A 201 -4.02 7.18 -15.78
CA VAL A 201 -3.72 5.75 -15.55
C VAL A 201 -5.02 4.95 -15.55
N ALA A 202 -5.99 5.34 -14.72
CA ALA A 202 -7.28 4.65 -14.53
C ALA A 202 -8.40 5.33 -15.34
N LYS A 203 -8.34 5.20 -16.66
CA LYS A 203 -9.13 5.97 -17.64
C LYS A 203 -10.65 5.93 -17.47
N SER A 204 -11.19 4.95 -16.72
CA SER A 204 -12.64 4.76 -16.48
C SER A 204 -13.05 4.96 -15.02
N ALA A 205 -12.14 5.34 -14.12
CA ALA A 205 -12.49 5.61 -12.73
C ALA A 205 -13.41 6.84 -12.61
N THR A 206 -14.28 6.83 -11.59
CA THR A 206 -15.12 7.97 -11.23
C THR A 206 -14.33 8.92 -10.34
N LEU A 207 -14.27 10.18 -10.69
CA LEU A 207 -13.58 11.23 -9.96
C LEU A 207 -14.55 11.95 -9.01
N VAL A 208 -14.14 12.19 -7.77
CA VAL A 208 -14.89 12.96 -6.78
C VAL A 208 -14.00 14.11 -6.29
N PRO A 209 -14.31 15.38 -6.61
CA PRO A 209 -13.56 16.52 -6.12
C PRO A 209 -13.82 16.76 -4.64
N VAL A 210 -12.76 16.79 -3.84
CA VAL A 210 -12.80 17.20 -2.43
C VAL A 210 -11.92 18.43 -2.30
N ARG A 211 -12.54 19.60 -2.49
CA ARG A 211 -11.81 20.86 -2.54
C ARG A 211 -11.49 21.38 -1.15
N VAL A 212 -10.21 21.36 -0.80
CA VAL A 212 -9.67 21.79 0.49
C VAL A 212 -8.62 22.90 0.36
N LEU A 213 -8.26 23.23 -0.89
CA LEU A 213 -7.32 24.29 -1.25
C LEU A 213 -8.05 25.35 -2.09
N ASP A 214 -7.68 26.61 -1.88
CA ASP A 214 -8.25 27.76 -2.56
C ASP A 214 -7.63 28.00 -3.96
N CYS A 215 -7.98 29.13 -4.61
CA CYS A 215 -7.45 29.48 -5.93
C CYS A 215 -5.95 29.80 -5.95
N THR A 216 -5.32 29.99 -4.79
CA THR A 216 -3.87 30.18 -4.66
C THR A 216 -3.13 28.83 -4.41
N GLY A 217 -3.86 27.73 -4.24
CA GLY A 217 -3.32 26.43 -3.88
C GLY A 217 -3.04 26.28 -2.38
N SER A 218 -3.62 27.15 -1.56
CA SER A 218 -3.45 27.17 -0.11
C SER A 218 -4.70 26.71 0.62
N GLY A 219 -4.51 26.10 1.80
CA GLY A 219 -5.62 25.67 2.65
C GLY A 219 -5.22 25.60 4.12
N THR A 220 -6.17 25.24 4.96
CA THR A 220 -5.94 25.02 6.38
C THR A 220 -6.04 23.55 6.74
N TRP A 221 -5.38 23.12 7.79
CA TRP A 221 -5.54 21.75 8.31
C TRP A 221 -6.98 21.42 8.66
N SER A 222 -7.74 22.38 9.21
CA SER A 222 -9.17 22.21 9.49
C SER A 222 -9.98 21.97 8.21
N GLY A 223 -9.65 22.65 7.11
CA GLY A 223 -10.27 22.43 5.81
C GLY A 223 -9.95 21.04 5.23
N VAL A 224 -8.69 20.60 5.35
CA VAL A 224 -8.26 19.24 4.95
C VAL A 224 -8.99 18.19 5.78
N ILE A 225 -9.06 18.36 7.11
CA ILE A 225 -9.78 17.44 8.01
C ILE A 225 -11.27 17.37 7.65
N ALA A 226 -11.91 18.52 7.37
CA ALA A 226 -13.32 18.54 6.95
C ALA A 226 -13.55 17.79 5.62
N GLY A 227 -12.61 17.88 4.67
CA GLY A 227 -12.63 17.08 3.43
C GLY A 227 -12.50 15.59 3.69
N LEU A 228 -11.57 15.19 4.55
CA LEU A 228 -11.34 13.78 4.91
C LEU A 228 -12.54 13.20 5.70
N ASP A 229 -13.11 13.98 6.61
CA ASP A 229 -14.33 13.62 7.35
C ASP A 229 -15.52 13.39 6.41
N TRP A 230 -15.67 14.28 5.41
CA TRP A 230 -16.68 14.14 4.37
C TRP A 230 -16.45 12.85 3.54
N VAL A 231 -15.21 12.50 3.20
CA VAL A 231 -14.90 11.24 2.49
C VAL A 231 -15.39 10.05 3.29
N VAL A 232 -15.03 9.94 4.58
CA VAL A 232 -15.48 8.85 5.46
C VAL A 232 -17.00 8.80 5.58
N ALA A 233 -17.67 9.95 5.66
CA ALA A 233 -19.13 10.02 5.76
C ALA A 233 -19.86 9.63 4.46
N ASN A 234 -19.21 9.76 3.29
CA ASN A 234 -19.82 9.55 1.97
C ASN A 234 -19.30 8.33 1.21
N HIS A 235 -18.23 7.70 1.66
CA HIS A 235 -17.79 6.40 1.18
C HIS A 235 -18.65 5.29 1.80
N VAL A 236 -19.77 4.95 1.12
CA VAL A 236 -20.75 3.98 1.67
C VAL A 236 -20.30 2.54 1.46
N SER A 237 -19.73 2.24 0.32
CA SER A 237 -19.22 0.90 -0.04
C SER A 237 -18.54 0.90 -1.41
N GLY A 238 -17.80 -0.17 -1.69
CA GLY A 238 -17.13 -0.41 -2.96
C GLY A 238 -15.65 0.02 -2.98
N PRO A 239 -14.94 -0.30 -4.06
CA PRO A 239 -13.53 0.02 -4.16
C PRO A 239 -13.31 1.52 -4.34
N ALA A 240 -12.45 2.09 -3.50
CA ALA A 240 -12.15 3.51 -3.53
C ALA A 240 -10.67 3.81 -3.28
N VAL A 241 -10.21 4.89 -3.88
CA VAL A 241 -8.86 5.44 -3.72
C VAL A 241 -8.92 6.93 -3.39
N ALA A 242 -7.94 7.47 -2.70
CA ALA A 242 -7.83 8.90 -2.42
C ALA A 242 -6.44 9.41 -2.76
N ASN A 243 -6.39 10.58 -3.40
CA ASN A 243 -5.17 11.28 -3.76
C ASN A 243 -5.01 12.54 -2.90
N LEU A 244 -3.93 12.64 -2.15
CA LEU A 244 -3.54 13.82 -1.39
C LEU A 244 -2.22 14.38 -1.94
N SER A 245 -2.32 15.23 -2.97
CA SER A 245 -1.15 15.93 -3.54
C SER A 245 -0.88 17.23 -2.78
N LEU A 246 -0.90 17.17 -1.46
CA LEU A 246 -0.72 18.30 -0.53
C LEU A 246 0.08 17.87 0.70
N GLY A 247 0.59 18.84 1.43
CA GLY A 247 1.30 18.60 2.69
C GLY A 247 1.75 19.91 3.36
N GLY A 248 2.23 19.76 4.59
CA GLY A 248 2.71 20.88 5.38
C GLY A 248 3.51 20.44 6.61
N GLY A 249 3.62 21.30 7.60
CA GLY A 249 4.24 20.96 8.87
C GLY A 249 3.50 19.82 9.58
N VAL A 250 4.18 19.16 10.51
CA VAL A 250 3.62 18.02 11.26
C VAL A 250 2.32 18.37 11.96
N SER A 251 1.29 17.56 11.70
CA SER A 251 -0.03 17.66 12.33
C SER A 251 -0.58 16.26 12.61
N THR A 252 -0.49 15.83 13.86
CA THR A 252 -1.01 14.52 14.30
C THR A 252 -2.52 14.38 14.08
N THR A 253 -3.26 15.49 14.07
CA THR A 253 -4.70 15.48 13.83
C THR A 253 -5.03 15.18 12.36
N VAL A 254 -4.27 15.74 11.41
CA VAL A 254 -4.40 15.42 9.98
C VAL A 254 -3.98 13.98 9.73
N ASP A 255 -2.87 13.55 10.33
CA ASP A 255 -2.40 12.16 10.23
C ASP A 255 -3.48 11.17 10.70
N ALA A 256 -4.13 11.47 11.83
CA ALA A 256 -5.25 10.67 12.33
C ALA A 256 -6.48 10.69 11.41
N ALA A 257 -6.81 11.82 10.79
CA ALA A 257 -7.91 11.93 9.85
C ALA A 257 -7.65 11.08 8.58
N VAL A 258 -6.43 11.12 8.04
CA VAL A 258 -6.02 10.26 6.93
C VAL A 258 -6.11 8.78 7.32
N GLN A 259 -5.66 8.43 8.53
CA GLN A 259 -5.77 7.06 9.00
C GLN A 259 -7.24 6.59 9.11
N ASN A 260 -8.17 7.49 9.45
CA ASN A 260 -9.60 7.13 9.47
C ASN A 260 -10.14 6.84 8.06
N VAL A 261 -9.70 7.58 7.03
CA VAL A 261 -10.03 7.28 5.62
C VAL A 261 -9.49 5.90 5.22
N ILE A 262 -8.26 5.57 5.62
CA ILE A 262 -7.65 4.24 5.41
C ILE A 262 -8.46 3.14 6.13
N ASN A 263 -8.85 3.38 7.38
CA ASN A 263 -9.63 2.43 8.17
C ASN A 263 -11.05 2.22 7.61
N ASP A 264 -11.57 3.18 6.86
CA ASP A 264 -12.84 3.10 6.14
C ASP A 264 -12.76 2.27 4.85
N GLY A 265 -11.56 1.83 4.46
CA GLY A 265 -11.35 0.95 3.31
C GLY A 265 -10.86 1.66 2.04
N VAL A 266 -10.51 2.94 2.11
CA VAL A 266 -10.01 3.73 0.99
C VAL A 266 -8.48 3.62 0.91
N VAL A 267 -7.92 3.25 -0.24
CA VAL A 267 -6.47 3.26 -0.48
C VAL A 267 -6.00 4.69 -0.69
N VAL A 268 -5.11 5.17 0.18
CA VAL A 268 -4.67 6.57 0.17
C VAL A 268 -3.23 6.68 -0.35
N SER A 269 -3.02 7.54 -1.36
CA SER A 269 -1.70 7.92 -1.86
C SER A 269 -1.39 9.37 -1.52
N ILE A 270 -0.18 9.66 -1.06
CA ILE A 270 0.22 10.97 -0.51
C ILE A 270 1.54 11.44 -1.13
N ALA A 271 1.62 12.71 -1.47
CA ALA A 271 2.86 13.33 -1.93
C ALA A 271 3.88 13.45 -0.79
N ALA A 272 5.10 12.99 -1.02
CA ALA A 272 6.18 13.04 -0.02
C ALA A 272 6.59 14.47 0.36
N GLY A 273 6.35 15.45 -0.54
CA GLY A 273 6.76 16.84 -0.42
C GLY A 273 7.93 17.19 -1.34
N ASN A 274 8.17 18.50 -1.51
CA ASN A 274 9.06 19.05 -2.54
C ASN A 274 10.20 19.93 -1.95
N SER A 275 10.72 19.58 -0.79
CA SER A 275 11.71 20.37 -0.06
C SER A 275 13.09 19.71 0.04
N SER A 276 13.33 18.60 -0.69
CA SER A 276 14.57 17.80 -0.57
C SER A 276 14.89 17.43 0.90
N ALA A 277 13.86 17.09 1.68
CA ALA A 277 13.92 16.83 3.11
C ALA A 277 13.37 15.44 3.45
N ASP A 278 13.53 15.01 4.71
CA ASP A 278 12.94 13.75 5.19
C ASP A 278 11.41 13.88 5.25
N ALA A 279 10.72 13.01 4.49
CA ALA A 279 9.25 12.95 4.41
C ALA A 279 8.59 12.65 5.77
N CYS A 280 9.31 12.00 6.68
CA CYS A 280 8.82 11.74 8.05
C CYS A 280 8.57 13.02 8.86
N ASN A 281 9.10 14.17 8.43
CA ASN A 281 8.89 15.47 9.06
C ASN A 281 7.73 16.28 8.44
N THR A 282 6.92 15.67 7.60
CA THR A 282 5.79 16.32 6.90
C THR A 282 4.49 15.54 7.13
N SER A 283 3.39 16.22 7.40
CA SER A 283 2.04 15.65 7.38
C SER A 283 1.34 15.99 6.05
N PRO A 284 0.54 15.07 5.51
CA PRO A 284 0.28 13.71 5.95
C PRO A 284 1.29 12.66 5.42
N ALA A 285 2.39 13.03 4.75
CA ALA A 285 3.37 12.11 4.13
C ALA A 285 3.97 11.08 5.11
N ARG A 286 3.90 11.35 6.41
CA ARG A 286 4.39 10.47 7.47
C ARG A 286 3.40 9.37 7.91
N VAL A 287 2.18 9.31 7.32
CA VAL A 287 1.14 8.34 7.70
C VAL A 287 1.49 6.94 7.21
N PRO A 288 1.80 5.97 8.09
CA PRO A 288 2.36 4.68 7.66
C PRO A 288 1.37 3.76 6.94
N GLY A 289 0.06 4.03 7.05
CA GLY A 289 -0.97 3.25 6.36
C GLY A 289 -1.28 3.74 4.95
N ALA A 290 -0.76 4.91 4.57
CA ALA A 290 -0.87 5.47 3.22
C ALA A 290 0.32 5.03 2.36
N ILE A 291 0.23 5.24 1.05
CA ILE A 291 1.35 5.07 0.12
C ILE A 291 1.98 6.44 -0.10
N THR A 292 3.14 6.68 0.50
CA THR A 292 3.88 7.94 0.35
C THR A 292 4.78 7.90 -0.86
N VAL A 293 4.61 8.88 -1.77
CA VAL A 293 5.14 8.85 -3.12
C VAL A 293 6.21 9.91 -3.35
N GLY A 294 7.41 9.48 -3.71
CA GLY A 294 8.50 10.34 -4.20
C GLY A 294 8.43 10.54 -5.73
N ALA A 295 9.09 11.58 -6.22
CA ALA A 295 9.09 11.92 -7.64
C ALA A 295 10.39 11.50 -8.35
N THR A 296 10.26 11.00 -9.60
CA THR A 296 11.39 10.79 -10.52
C THR A 296 11.27 11.63 -11.77
N SER A 297 12.40 11.76 -12.47
CA SER A 297 12.50 12.23 -13.85
C SER A 297 12.29 11.06 -14.83
N SER A 298 12.21 11.38 -16.14
CA SER A 298 12.13 10.39 -17.23
C SER A 298 13.39 9.54 -17.43
N THR A 299 14.44 9.78 -16.66
CA THR A 299 15.68 8.99 -16.63
C THR A 299 15.80 8.12 -15.39
N ASP A 300 14.71 7.89 -14.67
CA ASP A 300 14.64 7.16 -13.40
C ASP A 300 15.49 7.78 -12.26
N ALA A 301 15.92 9.03 -12.40
CA ALA A 301 16.60 9.72 -11.31
C ALA A 301 15.56 10.31 -10.34
N GLN A 302 15.78 10.16 -9.03
CA GLN A 302 15.00 10.93 -8.04
C GLN A 302 15.07 12.42 -8.40
N ALA A 303 13.93 13.08 -8.46
CA ALA A 303 13.86 14.50 -8.68
C ALA A 303 14.52 15.26 -7.53
N SER A 304 15.36 16.27 -7.86
CA SER A 304 16.15 16.99 -6.85
C SER A 304 15.32 17.67 -5.77
N TYR A 305 14.07 18.01 -6.06
CA TYR A 305 13.13 18.60 -5.11
C TYR A 305 12.41 17.55 -4.25
N SER A 306 12.38 16.26 -4.65
CA SER A 306 11.59 15.24 -3.96
C SER A 306 12.08 15.04 -2.54
N ASN A 307 11.16 15.03 -1.59
CA ASN A 307 11.43 14.52 -0.27
C ASN A 307 11.79 13.02 -0.35
N PHE A 308 12.50 12.53 0.66
CA PHE A 308 13.08 11.21 0.74
C PHE A 308 12.94 10.63 2.16
N GLY A 309 13.54 9.49 2.42
CA GLY A 309 13.62 8.91 3.76
C GLY A 309 12.74 7.71 3.98
N ALA A 310 12.69 7.25 5.22
CA ALA A 310 12.08 5.98 5.58
C ALA A 310 10.55 5.98 5.54
N CYS A 311 9.91 7.14 5.49
CA CYS A 311 8.46 7.26 5.33
C CYS A 311 8.02 7.24 3.86
N LEU A 312 8.96 7.16 2.91
CA LEU A 312 8.65 6.97 1.51
C LEU A 312 8.42 5.48 1.22
N ASP A 313 7.41 5.14 0.44
CA ASP A 313 7.09 3.76 0.06
C ASP A 313 7.54 3.44 -1.36
N ILE A 314 7.37 4.39 -2.28
CA ILE A 314 7.55 4.18 -3.71
C ILE A 314 7.89 5.49 -4.43
N TYR A 315 8.58 5.40 -5.55
CA TYR A 315 8.77 6.49 -6.50
C TYR A 315 7.85 6.33 -7.71
N ALA A 316 7.43 7.46 -8.27
CA ALA A 316 6.66 7.49 -9.50
C ALA A 316 7.06 8.70 -10.38
N PRO A 317 6.69 8.71 -11.68
CA PRO A 317 6.91 9.82 -12.58
C PRO A 317 6.35 11.14 -12.03
N GLY A 318 7.21 12.13 -11.78
CA GLY A 318 6.79 13.39 -11.13
C GLY A 318 7.35 14.66 -11.77
N SER A 319 8.37 14.56 -12.64
CA SER A 319 8.97 15.73 -13.28
C SER A 319 8.45 15.91 -14.69
N SER A 320 8.05 17.13 -15.07
CA SER A 320 7.54 17.47 -16.41
C SER A 320 6.38 16.57 -16.85
N ILE A 321 5.40 16.40 -16.00
CA ILE A 321 4.19 15.61 -16.28
C ILE A 321 3.16 16.47 -17.00
N THR A 322 2.75 16.02 -18.19
CA THR A 322 1.66 16.62 -18.96
C THR A 322 0.32 16.05 -18.52
N SER A 323 -0.63 16.90 -18.17
CA SER A 323 -2.00 16.51 -17.83
C SER A 323 -3.01 17.61 -18.12
N SER A 324 -4.30 17.36 -17.83
CA SER A 324 -5.41 18.33 -17.96
C SER A 324 -5.15 19.58 -17.13
N TYR A 325 -5.70 20.72 -17.56
CA TYR A 325 -5.57 21.97 -16.82
C TYR A 325 -6.88 22.75 -16.81
N ASN A 326 -7.06 23.66 -15.84
CA ASN A 326 -8.35 24.30 -15.60
C ASN A 326 -8.69 25.52 -16.48
N THR A 327 -7.76 25.99 -17.33
CA THR A 327 -7.97 27.24 -18.09
C THR A 327 -8.97 27.11 -19.25
N SER A 328 -9.22 25.88 -19.73
CA SER A 328 -10.32 25.57 -20.66
C SER A 328 -10.69 24.09 -20.57
N ASP A 329 -11.74 23.64 -21.27
CA ASP A 329 -12.18 22.24 -21.28
C ASP A 329 -11.23 21.29 -22.05
N THR A 330 -10.24 21.83 -22.72
CA THR A 330 -9.23 21.08 -23.47
C THR A 330 -7.79 21.44 -23.09
N ALA A 331 -7.63 22.34 -22.12
CA ALA A 331 -6.32 22.86 -21.74
C ALA A 331 -5.44 21.77 -21.08
N THR A 332 -4.15 21.85 -21.35
CA THR A 332 -3.13 21.02 -20.70
C THR A 332 -2.04 21.89 -20.09
N ALA A 333 -1.36 21.36 -19.10
CA ALA A 333 -0.15 21.96 -18.54
C ALA A 333 0.90 20.90 -18.28
N VAL A 334 2.16 21.34 -18.18
CA VAL A 334 3.30 20.52 -17.75
C VAL A 334 3.71 20.97 -16.38
N LEU A 335 3.55 20.12 -15.38
CA LEU A 335 3.91 20.41 -14.00
C LEU A 335 4.95 19.42 -13.47
N SER A 336 5.62 19.80 -12.37
CA SER A 336 6.61 18.95 -11.69
C SER A 336 6.37 19.01 -10.17
N GLY A 337 6.47 17.86 -9.52
CA GLY A 337 6.28 17.75 -8.08
C GLY A 337 6.01 16.30 -7.67
N THR A 338 6.16 16.00 -6.39
CA THR A 338 5.61 14.77 -5.79
C THR A 338 4.09 14.73 -5.93
N SER A 339 3.46 15.90 -6.04
CA SER A 339 2.04 16.07 -6.41
C SER A 339 1.67 15.48 -7.76
N MET A 340 2.59 15.38 -8.72
CA MET A 340 2.37 14.76 -10.03
C MET A 340 2.75 13.28 -10.03
N ALA A 341 3.62 12.86 -9.12
CA ALA A 341 3.95 11.45 -8.91
C ALA A 341 2.81 10.67 -8.23
N THR A 342 2.22 11.25 -7.21
CA THR A 342 1.15 10.65 -6.39
C THR A 342 -0.05 10.16 -7.21
N PRO A 343 -0.61 10.93 -8.16
CA PRO A 343 -1.77 10.49 -8.94
C PRO A 343 -1.46 9.30 -9.87
N HIS A 344 -0.21 9.05 -10.26
CA HIS A 344 0.15 7.80 -10.95
C HIS A 344 -0.08 6.60 -10.03
N VAL A 345 0.33 6.69 -8.76
CA VAL A 345 0.11 5.62 -7.77
C VAL A 345 -1.38 5.45 -7.47
N THR A 346 -2.12 6.55 -7.29
CA THR A 346 -3.57 6.53 -7.09
C THR A 346 -4.29 5.86 -8.27
N GLY A 347 -3.87 6.17 -9.50
CA GLY A 347 -4.41 5.55 -10.71
C GLY A 347 -4.10 4.05 -10.78
N VAL A 348 -2.88 3.63 -10.44
CA VAL A 348 -2.50 2.21 -10.37
C VAL A 348 -3.30 1.48 -9.30
N ALA A 349 -3.53 2.10 -8.15
CA ALA A 349 -4.41 1.55 -7.11
C ALA A 349 -5.86 1.37 -7.61
N ALA A 350 -6.38 2.33 -8.39
CA ALA A 350 -7.70 2.21 -8.99
C ALA A 350 -7.76 1.09 -10.04
N VAL A 351 -6.74 0.92 -10.89
CA VAL A 351 -6.63 -0.21 -11.82
C VAL A 351 -6.60 -1.54 -11.08
N LEU A 352 -5.81 -1.64 -10.01
CA LEU A 352 -5.74 -2.83 -9.17
C LEU A 352 -7.10 -3.19 -8.56
N LEU A 353 -7.77 -2.20 -7.94
CA LEU A 353 -9.05 -2.40 -7.27
C LEU A 353 -10.21 -2.65 -8.25
N SER A 354 -10.16 -2.17 -9.50
CA SER A 354 -11.15 -2.52 -10.51
C SER A 354 -11.13 -4.00 -10.87
N ARG A 355 -9.96 -4.62 -10.74
CA ARG A 355 -9.78 -6.06 -10.98
C ARG A 355 -10.04 -6.91 -9.74
N TYR A 356 -9.64 -6.39 -8.58
CA TYR A 356 -9.73 -7.09 -7.29
C TYR A 356 -10.48 -6.23 -6.26
N PRO A 357 -11.80 -6.04 -6.43
CA PRO A 357 -12.57 -5.06 -5.65
C PRO A 357 -12.70 -5.39 -4.17
N ASN A 358 -12.35 -6.60 -3.76
CA ASN A 358 -12.45 -7.07 -2.38
C ASN A 358 -11.11 -7.04 -1.62
N LEU A 359 -10.03 -6.53 -2.23
CA LEU A 359 -8.77 -6.36 -1.50
C LEU A 359 -8.95 -5.35 -0.36
N THR A 360 -8.40 -5.70 0.78
CA THR A 360 -8.22 -4.73 1.86
C THR A 360 -7.19 -3.68 1.46
N VAL A 361 -7.19 -2.52 2.12
CA VAL A 361 -6.19 -1.46 1.87
C VAL A 361 -4.77 -2.00 2.03
N ALA A 362 -4.52 -2.83 3.06
CA ALA A 362 -3.21 -3.41 3.30
C ALA A 362 -2.76 -4.37 2.18
N GLU A 363 -3.67 -5.19 1.66
CA GLU A 363 -3.38 -6.09 0.53
C GLU A 363 -3.14 -5.30 -0.76
N ALA A 364 -3.94 -4.27 -1.04
CA ALA A 364 -3.76 -3.41 -2.19
C ALA A 364 -2.42 -2.65 -2.13
N THR A 365 -2.10 -2.04 -0.99
CA THR A 365 -0.81 -1.38 -0.75
C THR A 365 0.36 -2.35 -0.93
N SER A 366 0.26 -3.54 -0.31
CA SER A 366 1.29 -4.58 -0.45
C SER A 366 1.45 -5.04 -1.90
N ALA A 367 0.36 -5.19 -2.65
CA ALA A 367 0.40 -5.58 -4.06
C ALA A 367 1.11 -4.52 -4.91
N ILE A 368 0.79 -3.22 -4.73
CA ILE A 368 1.44 -2.12 -5.46
C ILE A 368 2.94 -2.08 -5.17
N VAL A 369 3.31 -2.15 -3.89
CA VAL A 369 4.71 -2.07 -3.46
C VAL A 369 5.51 -3.31 -3.88
N SER A 370 4.94 -4.52 -3.78
CA SER A 370 5.64 -5.76 -4.14
C SER A 370 5.79 -5.96 -5.65
N ASN A 371 4.87 -5.43 -6.47
CA ASN A 371 4.99 -5.45 -7.92
C ASN A 371 5.88 -4.31 -8.49
N SER A 372 6.34 -3.37 -7.65
CA SER A 372 7.23 -2.28 -8.08
C SER A 372 8.57 -2.80 -8.63
N VAL A 373 9.19 -2.05 -9.53
CA VAL A 373 10.53 -2.37 -10.04
C VAL A 373 11.57 -1.90 -9.04
N SER A 374 12.34 -2.83 -8.50
CA SER A 374 13.39 -2.55 -7.51
C SER A 374 14.73 -2.21 -8.16
N GLY A 375 15.48 -1.28 -7.55
CA GLY A 375 16.87 -1.01 -7.88
C GLY A 375 17.11 -0.13 -9.12
N VAL A 376 16.06 0.41 -9.76
CA VAL A 376 16.19 1.20 -10.99
C VAL A 376 16.26 2.71 -10.75
N VAL A 377 15.78 3.19 -9.60
CA VAL A 377 15.85 4.62 -9.28
C VAL A 377 17.27 5.01 -8.91
N THR A 378 17.78 6.05 -9.55
CA THR A 378 19.13 6.59 -9.29
C THR A 378 19.07 7.84 -8.43
N ALA A 379 20.20 8.22 -7.83
CA ALA A 379 20.34 9.42 -6.98
C ALA A 379 19.33 9.48 -5.80
N ILE A 380 18.95 8.33 -5.25
CA ILE A 380 17.98 8.25 -4.16
C ILE A 380 18.52 8.87 -2.86
N GLY A 381 17.65 9.62 -2.15
CA GLY A 381 17.95 10.16 -0.83
C GLY A 381 18.13 9.06 0.22
N ALA A 382 18.94 9.36 1.24
CA ALA A 382 19.25 8.40 2.30
C ALA A 382 18.00 7.86 3.01
N GLY A 383 17.95 6.55 3.23
CA GLY A 383 16.84 5.88 3.90
C GLY A 383 15.62 5.58 3.04
N SER A 384 15.59 6.05 1.80
CA SER A 384 14.48 5.77 0.88
C SER A 384 14.54 4.35 0.31
N PRO A 385 13.37 3.70 0.06
CA PRO A 385 13.33 2.46 -0.69
C PRO A 385 13.64 2.72 -2.17
N ASN A 386 14.38 1.83 -2.83
CA ASN A 386 14.61 1.91 -4.28
C ASN A 386 13.53 1.12 -5.01
N ARG A 387 12.36 1.73 -5.20
CA ARG A 387 11.18 1.10 -5.82
C ARG A 387 10.50 2.08 -6.78
N MET A 388 10.44 1.71 -8.06
CA MET A 388 9.72 2.47 -9.09
C MET A 388 8.32 1.87 -9.27
N LEU A 389 7.31 2.73 -9.32
CA LEU A 389 5.93 2.32 -9.63
C LEU A 389 5.88 1.51 -10.92
N TYR A 390 5.14 0.40 -10.89
CA TYR A 390 4.88 -0.44 -12.04
C TYR A 390 3.42 -0.90 -12.04
N SER A 391 2.77 -0.73 -13.18
CA SER A 391 1.42 -1.22 -13.47
C SER A 391 1.53 -2.36 -14.48
N PRO A 392 1.70 -3.62 -14.03
CA PRO A 392 2.01 -4.71 -14.93
C PRO A 392 0.88 -4.94 -15.94
N PRO A 393 1.15 -4.89 -17.27
CA PRO A 393 0.14 -5.10 -18.31
C PRO A 393 -0.57 -6.46 -18.20
N ALA A 394 0.14 -7.48 -17.75
CA ALA A 394 -0.41 -8.82 -17.52
C ALA A 394 -1.26 -8.92 -16.22
N GLY A 395 -1.29 -7.87 -15.40
CA GLY A 395 -1.97 -7.82 -14.10
C GLY A 395 -1.05 -8.09 -12.92
N PHE A 396 -1.53 -7.72 -11.74
CA PHE A 396 -0.77 -7.80 -10.49
C PHE A 396 -0.67 -9.24 -9.96
N VAL A 397 0.45 -9.57 -9.34
CA VAL A 397 0.59 -10.76 -8.52
C VAL A 397 0.08 -10.44 -7.12
N ILE A 398 -1.00 -11.10 -6.71
CA ILE A 398 -1.64 -10.93 -5.39
C ILE A 398 -1.29 -12.14 -4.51
N GLY A 399 -0.75 -11.88 -3.30
CA GLY A 399 -0.56 -12.95 -2.30
C GLY A 399 0.48 -14.00 -2.64
N GLY A 400 1.40 -13.73 -3.54
CA GLY A 400 2.57 -14.59 -3.79
C GLY A 400 3.69 -14.26 -2.81
N THR A 401 4.22 -15.29 -2.12
CA THR A 401 5.63 -15.23 -1.74
C THR A 401 6.40 -14.87 -3.00
N THR A 402 7.06 -13.70 -3.01
CA THR A 402 7.97 -13.33 -4.08
C THR A 402 8.86 -14.54 -4.41
N PRO A 403 8.92 -15.01 -5.67
CA PRO A 403 10.04 -15.86 -6.02
C PRO A 403 11.29 -15.00 -5.73
N SER A 404 12.07 -15.44 -4.76
CA SER A 404 13.44 -14.93 -4.58
C SER A 404 14.05 -14.88 -5.97
N PRO A 405 14.68 -13.77 -6.40
CA PRO A 405 15.30 -13.72 -7.70
C PRO A 405 16.21 -14.95 -7.76
N THR A 406 15.88 -15.87 -8.65
CA THR A 406 16.78 -16.96 -9.01
C THR A 406 18.02 -16.23 -9.51
N THR A 407 19.07 -16.22 -8.73
CA THR A 407 20.40 -15.82 -9.18
C THR A 407 20.69 -16.70 -10.39
N THR A 408 20.46 -16.15 -11.56
CA THR A 408 20.99 -16.73 -12.79
C THR A 408 22.48 -16.75 -12.55
N ALA A 409 23.04 -17.97 -12.41
CA ALA A 409 24.46 -18.15 -12.25
C ALA A 409 25.14 -17.35 -13.35
N ALA A 410 26.06 -16.47 -12.96
CA ALA A 410 26.87 -15.72 -13.89
C ALA A 410 27.40 -16.67 -14.96
N PRO A 411 27.38 -16.31 -16.24
CA PRO A 411 27.94 -17.16 -17.29
C PRO A 411 29.39 -17.44 -16.91
N THR A 412 29.73 -18.72 -16.86
CA THR A 412 31.08 -19.22 -16.63
C THR A 412 31.98 -18.56 -17.66
N THR A 413 32.92 -17.74 -17.21
CA THR A 413 33.93 -17.10 -18.04
C THR A 413 34.73 -18.21 -18.76
N THR A 414 34.52 -18.34 -20.05
CA THR A 414 35.37 -19.11 -20.92
C THR A 414 36.75 -18.45 -20.91
N ALA A 415 37.78 -19.24 -20.64
CA ALA A 415 39.16 -18.80 -20.51
C ALA A 415 39.59 -17.91 -21.69
N ALA A 416 40.27 -16.82 -21.38
CA ALA A 416 40.83 -15.89 -22.34
C ALA A 416 41.88 -16.59 -23.22
N PRO A 417 41.95 -16.31 -24.53
CA PRO A 417 43.02 -16.78 -25.37
C PRO A 417 44.33 -16.06 -25.04
N THR A 418 45.40 -16.83 -25.03
CA THR A 418 46.78 -16.48 -24.71
C THR A 418 47.29 -15.34 -25.61
N THR A 419 47.85 -14.32 -24.99
CA THR A 419 48.46 -13.12 -25.57
C THR A 419 49.64 -13.50 -26.47
N THR A 420 49.61 -13.03 -27.71
CA THR A 420 50.78 -12.94 -28.60
C THR A 420 51.40 -11.53 -28.46
N ALA A 421 52.74 -11.50 -28.40
CA ALA A 421 53.57 -10.35 -28.04
C ALA A 421 53.38 -9.12 -28.95
N ALA A 422 53.54 -7.94 -28.34
CA ALA A 422 53.51 -6.63 -28.95
C ALA A 422 54.76 -6.32 -29.81
N PRO A 423 54.62 -5.58 -30.88
CA PRO A 423 55.79 -4.94 -31.54
C PRO A 423 56.03 -3.52 -30.96
N THR A 424 57.30 -3.18 -30.98
CA THR A 424 58.03 -2.08 -30.37
C THR A 424 57.70 -0.70 -30.97
N THR A 425 57.77 0.31 -30.13
CA THR A 425 57.70 1.79 -30.25
C THR A 425 58.31 2.42 -31.48
N THR A 426 57.65 3.52 -31.95
CA THR A 426 58.29 4.61 -32.67
C THR A 426 57.84 5.95 -32.11
N ALA A 427 58.80 6.87 -31.94
CA ALA A 427 58.76 8.10 -31.17
C ALA A 427 57.82 9.20 -31.74
N ALA A 428 57.38 10.07 -30.81
CA ALA A 428 56.59 11.27 -31.07
C ALA A 428 57.40 12.40 -31.68
N PRO A 429 56.77 13.33 -32.46
CA PRO A 429 57.32 14.64 -32.68
C PRO A 429 56.68 15.72 -31.83
N THR A 430 57.50 16.72 -31.54
CA THR A 430 57.47 17.81 -30.59
C THR A 430 56.48 18.95 -30.98
N THR A 431 55.87 19.53 -29.94
CA THR A 431 55.17 20.81 -29.75
C THR A 431 55.35 21.95 -30.75
N THR A 432 54.24 22.69 -30.97
CA THR A 432 54.27 24.12 -31.33
C THR A 432 53.27 24.88 -30.42
N VAL A 433 53.76 25.97 -29.81
CA VAL A 433 53.08 26.86 -28.87
C VAL A 433 52.20 27.84 -29.63
N ALA A 434 50.96 28.06 -29.20
CA ALA A 434 50.09 29.12 -29.68
C ALA A 434 50.15 30.37 -28.77
N PRO A 435 49.98 31.59 -29.27
CA PRO A 435 50.18 32.83 -28.52
C PRO A 435 48.96 33.23 -27.69
N THR A 436 49.25 33.78 -26.52
CA THR A 436 48.34 34.38 -25.53
C THR A 436 47.73 35.69 -26.01
N THR A 437 46.43 35.86 -26.01
CA THR A 437 45.75 37.15 -26.13
C THR A 437 45.29 37.63 -24.75
N THR A 438 45.80 38.77 -24.36
CA THR A 438 45.48 39.49 -23.12
C THR A 438 44.23 40.36 -23.38
N THR A 439 43.16 40.15 -22.60
CA THR A 439 42.02 41.09 -22.58
C THR A 439 41.98 41.80 -21.24
N THR A 440 42.09 43.09 -21.29
CA THR A 440 42.03 44.03 -20.15
C THR A 440 40.58 44.23 -19.70
N VAL A 441 40.31 44.10 -18.40
CA VAL A 441 39.05 44.43 -17.75
C VAL A 441 39.13 45.83 -17.11
N PRO A 442 38.10 46.69 -17.26
CA PRO A 442 38.09 48.00 -16.60
C PRO A 442 37.70 47.87 -15.11
N SER A 443 38.39 48.65 -14.30
CA SER A 443 38.21 48.85 -12.88
C SER A 443 36.86 49.49 -12.53
N THR A 444 36.10 48.96 -11.58
CA THR A 444 34.96 49.63 -10.98
C THR A 444 35.19 49.95 -9.52
N THR A 445 34.80 51.14 -9.19
CA THR A 445 34.92 51.91 -7.96
C THR A 445 34.45 51.20 -6.67
N THR A 446 35.31 51.30 -5.62
CA THR A 446 35.07 50.86 -4.24
C THR A 446 34.21 51.89 -3.53
N THR A 447 33.07 51.47 -2.95
CA THR A 447 32.34 52.25 -1.93
C THR A 447 32.61 51.66 -0.57
N THR A 448 33.22 52.43 0.29
CA THR A 448 33.54 52.11 1.70
C THR A 448 32.31 52.19 2.62
N VAL A 449 32.03 51.12 3.35
CA VAL A 449 31.07 51.11 4.47
C VAL A 449 31.84 51.10 5.81
N PRO A 450 31.39 51.83 6.85
CA PRO A 450 32.12 51.98 8.09
C PRO A 450 32.15 50.72 8.96
N ARG A 451 33.27 50.50 9.58
CA ARG A 451 33.65 49.43 10.51
C ARG A 451 32.85 49.52 11.80
N THR A 452 32.14 48.44 12.17
CA THR A 452 31.56 48.22 13.51
C THR A 452 32.56 47.50 14.40
N THR A 453 32.73 47.99 15.61
CA THR A 453 33.65 47.51 16.64
C THR A 453 33.26 46.13 17.16
N THR A 454 34.22 45.19 17.16
CA THR A 454 34.09 43.85 17.71
C THR A 454 34.38 43.87 19.20
N THR A 455 33.43 43.48 20.04
CA THR A 455 33.61 43.22 21.46
C THR A 455 34.09 41.77 21.63
N THR A 456 35.28 41.58 22.19
CA THR A 456 35.87 40.28 22.51
C THR A 456 35.19 39.67 23.73
N VAL A 457 34.63 38.46 23.60
CA VAL A 457 34.16 37.61 24.71
C VAL A 457 35.28 36.65 25.11
N PRO A 458 35.51 36.40 26.40
CA PRO A 458 36.59 35.51 26.84
C PRO A 458 36.32 34.05 26.48
N ARG A 459 37.38 33.39 26.06
CA ARG A 459 37.43 31.96 25.70
C ARG A 459 37.18 31.06 26.92
N THR A 460 36.09 30.30 26.92
CA THR A 460 35.83 29.26 27.92
C THR A 460 36.65 28.01 27.59
N THR A 461 37.38 27.51 28.55
CA THR A 461 38.16 26.27 28.47
C THR A 461 37.24 25.07 28.39
N THR A 462 37.30 24.32 27.28
CA THR A 462 36.55 23.09 27.07
C THR A 462 37.23 21.95 27.83
N THR A 463 36.62 21.48 28.90
CA THR A 463 36.99 20.23 29.58
C THR A 463 36.53 19.07 28.71
N THR A 464 37.45 18.27 28.18
CA THR A 464 37.14 17.05 27.46
C THR A 464 36.62 15.98 28.41
N VAL A 465 35.34 15.67 28.30
CA VAL A 465 34.72 14.50 28.93
C VAL A 465 35.13 13.25 28.14
N PRO A 466 35.53 12.15 28.77
CA PRO A 466 35.84 10.90 28.05
C PRO A 466 34.63 10.40 27.28
N ARG A 467 34.81 10.11 26.01
CA ARG A 467 33.82 9.51 25.13
C ARG A 467 33.41 8.14 25.68
N SER A 468 32.19 8.04 26.21
CA SER A 468 31.57 6.77 26.57
C SER A 468 31.37 5.94 25.29
N THR A 469 32.00 4.79 25.23
CA THR A 469 31.76 3.81 24.16
C THR A 469 30.40 3.17 24.40
N THR A 470 29.38 3.70 23.77
CA THR A 470 28.07 3.08 23.75
C THR A 470 28.15 1.84 22.86
N THR A 471 28.16 0.67 23.47
CA THR A 471 27.99 -0.61 22.77
C THR A 471 26.58 -0.62 22.20
N THR A 472 26.43 -0.37 20.91
CA THR A 472 25.12 -0.47 20.23
C THR A 472 24.74 -1.94 20.15
N LEU A 473 23.76 -2.36 20.95
CA LEU A 473 23.12 -3.67 20.80
C LEU A 473 22.53 -3.81 19.39
N PRO A 474 22.57 -5.00 18.79
CA PRO A 474 21.93 -5.23 17.49
C PRO A 474 20.46 -4.85 17.55
N ARG A 475 19.99 -4.02 16.63
CA ARG A 475 18.57 -3.68 16.54
C ARG A 475 17.76 -4.87 16.04
N THR A 476 16.69 -5.22 16.74
CA THR A 476 15.79 -6.34 16.46
C THR A 476 14.37 -5.84 16.23
N VAL A 477 13.45 -6.74 15.85
CA VAL A 477 12.02 -6.47 15.90
C VAL A 477 11.58 -6.20 17.35
N PRO A 478 10.46 -5.51 17.60
CA PRO A 478 9.95 -5.31 18.97
C PRO A 478 9.58 -6.65 19.64
N GLU A 479 9.58 -6.66 20.97
CA GLU A 479 8.91 -7.73 21.69
C GLU A 479 7.38 -7.61 21.53
N ALA A 480 6.68 -8.75 21.66
CA ALA A 480 5.22 -8.78 21.63
C ALA A 480 4.62 -7.87 22.72
N PRO A 481 3.61 -7.04 22.41
CA PRO A 481 2.81 -6.35 23.43
C PRO A 481 2.21 -7.34 24.42
N ARG A 482 1.95 -6.88 25.65
CA ARG A 482 1.52 -7.73 26.78
C ARG A 482 0.26 -7.15 27.43
N SER A 483 -0.44 -7.97 28.22
CA SER A 483 -1.58 -7.54 29.03
C SER A 483 -2.66 -6.82 28.21
N VAL A 484 -3.05 -7.41 27.07
CA VAL A 484 -4.16 -6.87 26.26
C VAL A 484 -5.47 -7.10 27.01
N ILE A 485 -6.16 -6.02 27.39
CA ILE A 485 -7.41 -6.04 28.17
C ILE A 485 -8.49 -5.30 27.40
N GLY A 486 -9.65 -5.94 27.23
CA GLY A 486 -10.83 -5.33 26.62
C GLY A 486 -11.90 -5.02 27.66
N THR A 487 -12.50 -3.83 27.57
CA THR A 487 -13.64 -3.37 28.36
C THR A 487 -14.83 -3.13 27.44
N PRO A 488 -16.01 -3.76 27.70
CA PRO A 488 -17.17 -3.66 26.82
C PRO A 488 -17.83 -2.27 26.89
N GLY A 489 -18.28 -1.79 25.73
CA GLY A 489 -19.08 -0.60 25.56
C GLY A 489 -20.26 -0.84 24.61
N ARG A 490 -21.08 0.19 24.36
CA ARG A 490 -22.18 0.12 23.39
C ARG A 490 -21.62 0.03 21.98
N ARG A 491 -21.81 -1.11 21.32
CA ARG A 491 -21.27 -1.45 20.00
C ARG A 491 -19.75 -1.19 19.87
N SER A 492 -19.00 -1.33 20.98
CA SER A 492 -17.59 -1.00 21.04
C SER A 492 -16.87 -1.79 22.14
N VAL A 493 -15.54 -1.84 22.02
CA VAL A 493 -14.64 -2.34 23.07
C VAL A 493 -13.49 -1.35 23.21
N ALA A 494 -13.27 -0.85 24.43
CA ALA A 494 -12.05 -0.11 24.76
C ALA A 494 -10.95 -1.12 25.10
N LEU A 495 -9.83 -1.04 24.36
CA LEU A 495 -8.66 -1.88 24.57
C LEU A 495 -7.53 -1.11 25.24
N THR A 496 -6.81 -1.79 26.13
CA THR A 496 -5.54 -1.32 26.69
C THR A 496 -4.51 -2.44 26.67
N TRP A 497 -3.23 -2.09 26.58
CA TRP A 497 -2.13 -3.05 26.62
C TRP A 497 -0.83 -2.40 27.11
N THR A 498 0.19 -3.21 27.34
CA THR A 498 1.53 -2.77 27.70
C THR A 498 2.48 -3.08 26.55
N MET A 499 3.32 -2.12 26.15
CA MET A 499 4.34 -2.35 25.14
C MET A 499 5.43 -3.30 25.63
N GLY A 500 5.95 -4.14 24.75
CA GLY A 500 7.22 -4.85 24.92
C GLY A 500 8.41 -3.93 24.67
N ALA A 501 9.62 -4.45 24.81
CA ALA A 501 10.83 -3.70 24.42
C ALA A 501 10.82 -3.40 22.92
N ASP A 502 11.31 -2.21 22.54
CA ASP A 502 11.27 -1.72 21.15
C ASP A 502 12.34 -2.34 20.22
N GLY A 503 13.17 -3.24 20.75
CA GLY A 503 14.26 -3.88 20.00
C GLY A 503 15.40 -2.91 19.64
N GLY A 504 15.53 -1.78 20.35
CA GLY A 504 16.52 -0.73 20.08
C GLY A 504 16.16 0.15 18.87
N SER A 505 14.90 0.10 18.43
CA SER A 505 14.37 0.92 17.34
C SER A 505 12.91 1.26 17.66
N GLU A 506 12.57 2.55 17.62
CA GLU A 506 11.24 3.07 17.95
C GLU A 506 10.10 2.30 17.25
N VAL A 507 9.07 1.95 18.01
CA VAL A 507 7.83 1.35 17.47
C VAL A 507 7.04 2.43 16.75
N ARG A 508 6.71 2.19 15.47
CA ARG A 508 6.05 3.17 14.60
C ARG A 508 4.57 2.91 14.41
N LEU A 509 4.18 1.66 14.52
CA LEU A 509 2.83 1.22 14.23
C LEU A 509 2.51 0.00 15.07
N GLN A 510 1.25 -0.16 15.42
CA GLN A 510 0.73 -1.34 16.06
C GLN A 510 -0.48 -1.86 15.30
N LEU A 511 -0.69 -3.16 15.27
CA LEU A 511 -1.82 -3.83 14.64
C LEU A 511 -2.63 -4.55 15.70
N VAL A 512 -3.87 -4.14 15.90
CA VAL A 512 -4.86 -4.86 16.71
C VAL A 512 -5.66 -5.76 15.79
N ARG A 513 -5.60 -7.08 15.99
CA ARG A 513 -6.46 -8.05 15.30
C ARG A 513 -7.71 -8.32 16.12
N ILE A 514 -8.84 -8.48 15.45
CA ILE A 514 -10.17 -8.67 16.04
C ILE A 514 -10.62 -10.08 15.74
N TYR A 515 -10.98 -10.85 16.78
CA TYR A 515 -11.37 -12.24 16.64
C TYR A 515 -12.80 -12.47 17.15
N VAL A 516 -13.53 -13.37 16.47
CA VAL A 516 -14.77 -13.98 16.95
C VAL A 516 -14.62 -15.48 16.82
N ASN A 517 -14.83 -16.20 17.92
CA ASN A 517 -14.67 -17.66 17.98
C ASN A 517 -13.31 -18.15 17.42
N GLY A 518 -12.22 -17.44 17.73
CA GLY A 518 -10.87 -17.77 17.29
C GLY A 518 -10.56 -17.45 15.81
N ARG A 519 -11.50 -16.86 15.07
CA ARG A 519 -11.29 -16.46 13.66
C ARG A 519 -11.13 -14.96 13.55
N ILE A 520 -10.19 -14.50 12.74
CA ILE A 520 -9.97 -13.08 12.44
C ILE A 520 -11.22 -12.54 11.72
N GLN A 521 -11.78 -11.45 12.23
CA GLN A 521 -12.89 -10.70 11.63
C GLN A 521 -12.46 -9.36 11.07
N GLY A 522 -11.31 -8.85 11.49
CA GLY A 522 -10.77 -7.59 11.07
C GLY A 522 -9.48 -7.23 11.80
N ALA A 523 -8.94 -6.09 11.43
CA ALA A 523 -7.77 -5.54 12.10
C ALA A 523 -7.88 -4.01 12.16
N ARG A 524 -7.19 -3.39 13.13
CA ARG A 524 -7.08 -1.95 13.29
C ARG A 524 -5.64 -1.56 13.57
N TYR A 525 -5.15 -0.58 12.87
CA TYR A 525 -3.85 0.03 13.14
C TYR A 525 -3.95 1.06 14.26
N VAL A 526 -2.93 1.12 15.11
CA VAL A 526 -2.82 2.04 16.24
C VAL A 526 -1.40 2.61 16.27
N TRP A 527 -1.29 3.91 16.57
CA TRP A 527 -0.03 4.66 16.46
C TRP A 527 1.00 4.37 17.57
N GLU A 528 2.22 4.69 17.24
CA GLU A 528 3.53 4.52 17.86
C GLU A 528 3.56 4.25 19.37
N SER A 529 3.10 5.20 20.17
CA SER A 529 3.18 5.15 21.63
C SER A 529 1.84 4.87 22.31
N SER A 530 0.78 4.69 21.53
CA SER A 530 -0.54 4.40 22.09
C SER A 530 -0.55 3.03 22.76
N THR A 531 -1.02 2.98 23.99
CA THR A 531 -1.27 1.75 24.73
C THR A 531 -2.75 1.48 24.92
N SER A 532 -3.59 2.15 24.11
CA SER A 532 -5.05 1.99 24.14
C SER A 532 -5.69 2.35 22.81
N THR A 533 -6.87 1.78 22.53
CA THR A 533 -7.72 2.17 21.39
C THR A 533 -9.18 1.80 21.66
N LEU A 534 -10.11 2.47 20.96
CA LEU A 534 -11.52 2.11 20.95
C LEU A 534 -11.85 1.39 19.64
N ILE A 535 -12.28 0.14 19.71
CA ILE A 535 -12.82 -0.59 18.57
C ILE A 535 -14.32 -0.39 18.55
N SER A 536 -14.82 0.31 17.54
CA SER A 536 -16.24 0.65 17.35
C SER A 536 -16.89 -0.20 16.25
N ASN A 537 -18.21 -0.02 16.05
CA ASN A 537 -19.03 -0.71 15.05
C ASN A 537 -19.11 -2.24 15.23
N LEU A 538 -18.89 -2.71 16.43
CA LEU A 538 -19.01 -4.12 16.78
C LEU A 538 -20.48 -4.53 16.97
N LYS A 539 -20.78 -5.81 16.72
CA LYS A 539 -22.12 -6.36 16.85
C LYS A 539 -22.44 -6.63 18.31
N THR A 540 -23.53 -6.03 18.83
CA THR A 540 -24.06 -6.26 20.19
C THR A 540 -24.33 -7.74 20.42
N GLY A 541 -24.03 -8.21 21.62
CA GLY A 541 -24.20 -9.60 22.05
C GLY A 541 -23.15 -10.58 21.50
N THR A 542 -22.19 -10.10 20.69
CA THR A 542 -21.11 -10.92 20.16
C THR A 542 -19.89 -10.81 21.07
N SER A 543 -19.24 -11.95 21.36
CA SER A 543 -18.01 -12.01 22.14
C SER A 543 -16.78 -11.92 21.21
N TYR A 544 -15.92 -10.96 21.49
CA TYR A 544 -14.68 -10.69 20.75
C TYR A 544 -13.46 -10.95 21.63
N SER A 545 -12.34 -11.31 21.02
CA SER A 545 -11.01 -11.24 21.61
C SER A 545 -10.05 -10.50 20.66
N PHE A 546 -8.96 -9.99 21.20
CA PHE A 546 -8.06 -9.10 20.49
C PHE A 546 -6.62 -9.48 20.77
N THR A 547 -5.75 -9.31 19.76
CA THR A 547 -4.31 -9.40 19.90
C THR A 547 -3.66 -8.13 19.37
N VAL A 548 -2.43 -7.84 19.79
CA VAL A 548 -1.68 -6.66 19.36
C VAL A 548 -0.29 -7.08 18.89
N MET A 549 0.16 -6.50 17.80
CA MET A 549 1.53 -6.59 17.27
C MET A 549 2.12 -5.18 17.19
N ALA A 550 3.43 -5.05 17.32
CA ALA A 550 4.15 -3.78 17.19
C ALA A 550 5.15 -3.83 16.03
N LEU A 551 5.27 -2.75 15.28
CA LEU A 551 6.18 -2.61 14.12
C LEU A 551 7.26 -1.58 14.42
N ASN A 552 8.52 -1.94 14.21
CA ASN A 552 9.64 -1.01 14.12
C ASN A 552 10.33 -1.11 12.75
N GLN A 553 11.46 -0.43 12.57
CA GLN A 553 12.23 -0.47 11.32
C GLN A 553 12.73 -1.87 10.92
N ARG A 554 12.72 -2.85 11.82
CA ARG A 554 13.21 -4.21 11.60
C ARG A 554 12.10 -5.20 11.28
N GLY A 555 10.85 -4.82 11.51
CA GLY A 555 9.69 -5.67 11.21
C GLY A 555 8.69 -5.73 12.36
N TRP A 556 7.68 -6.57 12.18
CA TRP A 556 6.64 -6.83 13.17
C TRP A 556 7.15 -7.69 14.32
N SER A 557 6.68 -7.39 15.53
CA SER A 557 6.82 -8.26 16.69
C SER A 557 6.06 -9.57 16.50
N PRO A 558 6.33 -10.60 17.30
CA PRO A 558 5.34 -11.66 17.52
C PRO A 558 4.00 -11.08 17.98
N GLU A 559 2.91 -11.81 17.73
CA GLU A 559 1.58 -11.45 18.20
C GLU A 559 1.47 -11.60 19.71
N SER A 560 0.76 -10.71 20.39
CA SER A 560 0.50 -10.80 21.83
C SER A 560 -0.36 -12.03 22.16
N ALA A 561 -0.39 -12.42 23.44
CA ALA A 561 -1.47 -13.26 23.94
C ALA A 561 -2.84 -12.59 23.68
N PRO A 562 -3.91 -13.35 23.42
CA PRO A 562 -5.25 -12.80 23.26
C PRO A 562 -5.73 -12.07 24.51
N SER A 563 -6.56 -11.04 24.33
CA SER A 563 -7.27 -10.37 25.43
C SER A 563 -8.25 -11.34 26.13
N ASN A 564 -8.77 -10.92 27.28
CA ASN A 564 -9.99 -11.50 27.81
C ASN A 564 -11.10 -11.47 26.75
N PRO A 565 -12.00 -12.48 26.68
CA PRO A 565 -13.21 -12.40 25.86
C PRO A 565 -14.11 -11.25 26.33
N VAL A 566 -14.62 -10.44 25.39
CA VAL A 566 -15.43 -9.25 25.67
C VAL A 566 -16.73 -9.34 24.91
N THR A 567 -17.85 -9.44 25.61
CA THR A 567 -19.18 -9.39 24.98
C THR A 567 -19.64 -7.94 24.87
N VAL A 568 -19.91 -7.49 23.66
CA VAL A 568 -20.30 -6.10 23.33
C VAL A 568 -21.71 -5.81 23.79
N LEU A 569 -21.89 -4.63 24.42
CA LEU A 569 -23.17 -4.14 24.95
C LEU A 569 -24.06 -3.50 23.88
#